data_e3ab0e339387a310d04e379f47c74717
#
_entry.id   e3ab0e339387a310d04e379f47c74717
#
_cell.length_a   1.000
_cell.length_b   1.000
_cell.length_c   1.000
_cell.angle_alpha   90.00
_cell.angle_beta   90.00
_cell.angle_gamma   90.00
#
_symmetry.space_group_name_H-M   'P 1'
#
loop_
_entity.id
_entity.type
_entity.pdbx_description
1 polymer ?
#
loop_
_entity_poly.entity_id
_entity_poly.type
_entity_poly.pdbx_seq_one_letter_code
_entity_poly.pdbx_strand_id
1 'polypeptide(L)'
;MKALLASGNYRGTLDRTVMLALLVGAFTSIIVLTVQPSHDAVVWSVGKFLGGIGNDLFLILSNLLIIGWAWRKRLTSIIKLTLQLDLFVFIVVQGLKLVPRLIDLGPWYLRPNGGAGGFPSGHATHAFGMAFLLTLYFPRFTWLWYSCAAAISWSRVETDWHTGFQVTAGIILGIALVWLLVRRWLTHPDAVIIQSQPLKEQSSPLRARESYAAE
;
A
#
# COMPACT_ATOMS: atom_id res chain seq x y z
N MET A 1 14.56 -9.31 -5.54
CA MET A 1 14.94 -8.01 -4.98
C MET A 1 16.43 -7.71 -5.11
N LYS A 2 17.39 -8.62 -4.81
CA LYS A 2 18.79 -8.39 -5.23
C LYS A 2 18.88 -8.04 -6.72
N ALA A 3 18.09 -8.69 -7.59
CA ALA A 3 17.99 -8.33 -9.00
C ALA A 3 17.34 -6.96 -9.25
N LEU A 4 16.34 -6.56 -8.49
CA LEU A 4 15.72 -5.23 -8.56
C LEU A 4 16.70 -4.14 -8.09
N LEU A 5 17.40 -4.37 -6.99
CA LEU A 5 18.38 -3.44 -6.45
C LEU A 5 19.69 -3.43 -7.26
N ALA A 6 20.06 -4.49 -7.94
CA ALA A 6 21.27 -4.60 -8.75
C ALA A 6 21.09 -4.16 -10.22
N SER A 7 19.84 -4.08 -10.74
CA SER A 7 19.62 -3.86 -12.18
C SER A 7 19.57 -2.39 -12.62
N GLY A 8 19.66 -1.43 -11.70
CA GLY A 8 19.53 0.01 -12.06
C GLY A 8 18.13 0.38 -12.61
N ASN A 9 17.20 -0.56 -12.68
CA ASN A 9 15.91 -0.39 -13.37
C ASN A 9 14.72 -0.16 -12.40
N TYR A 10 14.96 0.50 -11.24
CA TYR A 10 13.86 0.77 -10.29
C TYR A 10 12.83 1.71 -10.89
N ARG A 11 13.28 2.71 -11.65
CA ARG A 11 12.37 3.68 -12.27
C ARG A 11 11.36 2.94 -13.12
N GLY A 12 11.81 2.05 -14.00
CA GLY A 12 10.92 1.26 -14.84
C GLY A 12 9.98 0.33 -14.06
N THR A 13 10.43 -0.24 -12.95
CA THR A 13 9.56 -1.07 -12.09
C THR A 13 8.56 -0.22 -11.32
N LEU A 14 8.99 0.91 -10.78
CA LEU A 14 8.11 1.84 -10.09
C LEU A 14 7.05 2.39 -11.06
N ASP A 15 7.45 2.82 -12.26
CA ASP A 15 6.53 3.37 -13.27
C ASP A 15 5.49 2.33 -13.70
N ARG A 16 5.90 1.08 -13.90
CA ARG A 16 4.95 -0.03 -14.18
C ARG A 16 3.98 -0.27 -13.02
N THR A 17 4.48 -0.24 -11.79
CA THR A 17 3.64 -0.44 -10.61
C THR A 17 2.65 0.72 -10.44
N VAL A 18 3.09 1.96 -10.68
CA VAL A 18 2.21 3.14 -10.67
C VAL A 18 1.15 3.04 -11.75
N MET A 19 1.54 2.72 -12.98
CA MET A 19 0.60 2.57 -14.09
C MET A 19 -0.46 1.50 -13.78
N LEU A 20 -0.05 0.36 -13.26
CA LEU A 20 -0.96 -0.72 -12.88
C LEU A 20 -1.88 -0.29 -11.73
N ALA A 21 -1.34 0.38 -10.70
CA ALA A 21 -2.13 0.90 -9.59
C ALA A 21 -3.19 1.89 -10.07
N LEU A 22 -2.83 2.78 -10.99
CA LEU A 22 -3.75 3.75 -11.58
C LEU A 22 -4.83 3.07 -12.44
N LEU A 23 -4.46 2.07 -13.24
CA LEU A 23 -5.43 1.31 -14.05
C LEU A 23 -6.44 0.56 -13.18
N VAL A 24 -5.96 -0.19 -12.18
CA VAL A 24 -6.85 -0.92 -11.26
C VAL A 24 -7.64 0.05 -10.38
N GLY A 25 -7.00 1.12 -9.92
CA GLY A 25 -7.66 2.19 -9.16
C GLY A 25 -8.77 2.85 -9.95
N ALA A 26 -8.53 3.20 -11.22
CA ALA A 26 -9.54 3.77 -12.11
C ALA A 26 -10.71 2.79 -12.36
N PHE A 27 -10.41 1.53 -12.65
CA PHE A 27 -11.43 0.49 -12.83
C PHE A 27 -12.28 0.31 -11.56
N THR A 28 -11.64 0.20 -10.39
CA THR A 28 -12.35 0.11 -9.10
C THR A 28 -13.19 1.37 -8.85
N SER A 29 -12.66 2.54 -9.19
CA SER A 29 -13.39 3.81 -9.03
C SER A 29 -14.64 3.87 -9.91
N ILE A 30 -14.57 3.39 -11.15
CA ILE A 30 -15.75 3.28 -12.03
C ILE A 30 -16.80 2.38 -11.37
N ILE A 31 -16.40 1.21 -10.87
CA ILE A 31 -17.31 0.30 -10.19
C ILE A 31 -17.98 0.99 -9.00
N VAL A 32 -17.21 1.55 -8.06
CA VAL A 32 -17.77 2.13 -6.83
C VAL A 32 -18.57 3.42 -7.07
N LEU A 33 -18.37 4.12 -8.19
CA LEU A 33 -19.16 5.28 -8.58
C LEU A 33 -20.49 4.90 -9.26
N THR A 34 -20.56 3.72 -9.86
CA THR A 34 -21.75 3.26 -10.62
C THR A 34 -22.60 2.27 -9.86
N VAL A 35 -22.01 1.51 -8.94
CA VAL A 35 -22.73 0.53 -8.11
C VAL A 35 -23.56 1.25 -7.06
N GLN A 36 -24.82 0.87 -6.98
CA GLN A 36 -25.72 1.22 -5.87
C GLN A 36 -25.72 0.08 -4.84
N PRO A 37 -25.81 0.38 -3.53
CA PRO A 37 -25.98 -0.66 -2.52
C PRO A 37 -27.16 -1.55 -2.86
N SER A 38 -26.92 -2.85 -2.88
CA SER A 38 -27.97 -3.82 -3.28
C SER A 38 -29.05 -4.00 -2.23
N HIS A 39 -28.72 -3.68 -0.96
CA HIS A 39 -29.54 -3.97 0.24
C HIS A 39 -29.94 -5.45 0.39
N ASP A 40 -29.37 -6.34 -0.44
CA ASP A 40 -29.51 -7.79 -0.25
C ASP A 40 -28.77 -8.24 1.02
N ALA A 41 -29.44 -9.05 1.84
CA ALA A 41 -28.91 -9.45 3.14
C ALA A 41 -27.60 -10.24 3.04
N VAL A 42 -27.44 -11.07 2.01
CA VAL A 42 -26.23 -11.87 1.81
C VAL A 42 -25.09 -10.99 1.33
N VAL A 43 -25.35 -10.18 0.30
CA VAL A 43 -24.37 -9.25 -0.27
C VAL A 43 -23.88 -8.24 0.79
N TRP A 44 -24.80 -7.71 1.58
CA TRP A 44 -24.50 -6.80 2.68
C TRP A 44 -23.65 -7.48 3.78
N SER A 45 -23.96 -8.76 4.13
CA SER A 45 -23.17 -9.51 5.10
C SER A 45 -21.74 -9.77 4.60
N VAL A 46 -21.58 -10.09 3.32
CA VAL A 46 -20.26 -10.20 2.67
C VAL A 46 -19.54 -8.86 2.71
N GLY A 47 -20.22 -7.77 2.38
CA GLY A 47 -19.69 -6.41 2.47
C GLY A 47 -19.21 -6.06 3.88
N LYS A 48 -20.01 -6.38 4.91
CA LYS A 48 -19.62 -6.19 6.32
C LYS A 48 -18.36 -6.99 6.69
N PHE A 49 -18.31 -8.25 6.27
CA PHE A 49 -17.12 -9.07 6.52
C PHE A 49 -15.88 -8.47 5.85
N LEU A 50 -15.95 -8.13 4.56
CA LEU A 50 -14.82 -7.59 3.80
C LEU A 50 -14.36 -6.23 4.33
N GLY A 51 -15.30 -5.35 4.66
CA GLY A 51 -15.00 -4.00 5.15
C GLY A 51 -14.64 -3.92 6.65
N GLY A 52 -14.86 -4.99 7.40
CA GLY A 52 -14.46 -5.13 8.80
C GLY A 52 -13.28 -6.09 8.93
N ILE A 53 -13.58 -7.31 9.36
CA ILE A 53 -12.56 -8.36 9.62
C ILE A 53 -11.64 -8.58 8.41
N GLY A 54 -12.20 -8.60 7.19
CA GLY A 54 -11.43 -8.79 5.96
C GLY A 54 -10.39 -7.68 5.73
N ASN A 55 -10.78 -6.42 5.96
CA ASN A 55 -9.86 -5.29 5.91
C ASN A 55 -8.75 -5.40 6.96
N ASP A 56 -9.11 -5.70 8.21
CA ASP A 56 -8.14 -5.77 9.30
C ASP A 56 -7.16 -6.92 9.07
N LEU A 57 -7.65 -8.08 8.62
CA LEU A 57 -6.80 -9.21 8.23
C LEU A 57 -5.89 -8.84 7.06
N PHE A 58 -6.39 -8.17 6.03
CA PHE A 58 -5.58 -7.75 4.89
C PHE A 58 -4.44 -6.84 5.35
N LEU A 59 -4.71 -5.84 6.20
CA LEU A 59 -3.69 -4.91 6.69
C LEU A 59 -2.68 -5.58 7.60
N ILE A 60 -3.14 -6.38 8.58
CA ILE A 60 -2.25 -7.09 9.51
C ILE A 60 -1.36 -8.08 8.74
N LEU A 61 -1.94 -8.92 7.89
CA LEU A 61 -1.18 -9.91 7.13
C LEU A 61 -0.22 -9.28 6.13
N SER A 62 -0.61 -8.16 5.50
CA SER A 62 0.26 -7.39 4.60
C SER A 62 1.48 -6.86 5.33
N ASN A 63 1.27 -6.23 6.50
CA ASN A 63 2.35 -5.73 7.34
C ASN A 63 3.26 -6.86 7.82
N LEU A 64 2.70 -7.94 8.35
CA LEU A 64 3.47 -9.10 8.80
C LEU A 64 4.28 -9.73 7.67
N LEU A 65 3.70 -9.83 6.47
CA LEU A 65 4.38 -10.38 5.30
C LEU A 65 5.58 -9.51 4.89
N ILE A 66 5.38 -8.19 4.74
CA ILE A 66 6.45 -7.28 4.32
C ILE A 66 7.52 -7.18 5.41
N ILE A 67 7.13 -6.93 6.66
CA ILE A 67 8.05 -6.73 7.78
C ILE A 67 8.80 -8.02 8.10
N GLY A 68 8.10 -9.16 8.18
CA GLY A 68 8.72 -10.46 8.46
C GLY A 68 9.71 -10.88 7.36
N TRP A 69 9.33 -10.68 6.09
CA TRP A 69 10.22 -10.91 4.96
C TRP A 69 11.44 -9.97 4.98
N ALA A 70 11.23 -8.68 5.21
CA ALA A 70 12.29 -7.66 5.27
C ALA A 70 13.22 -7.91 6.46
N TRP A 71 12.68 -8.29 7.61
CA TRP A 71 13.46 -8.65 8.80
C TRP A 71 14.36 -9.86 8.53
N ARG A 72 13.79 -10.94 7.96
CA ARG A 72 14.57 -12.12 7.57
C ARG A 72 15.70 -11.79 6.58
N LYS A 73 15.52 -10.77 5.74
CA LYS A 73 16.51 -10.30 4.77
C LYS A 73 17.42 -9.18 5.31
N ARG A 74 17.24 -8.77 6.56
CA ARG A 74 17.95 -7.65 7.22
C ARG A 74 17.80 -6.31 6.47
N LEU A 75 16.62 -6.07 5.91
CA LEU A 75 16.29 -4.89 5.12
C LEU A 75 15.51 -3.87 5.97
N THR A 76 16.18 -3.27 6.96
CA THR A 76 15.56 -2.35 7.92
C THR A 76 14.90 -1.13 7.26
N SER A 77 15.43 -0.69 6.11
CA SER A 77 14.84 0.42 5.35
C SER A 77 13.43 0.13 4.85
N ILE A 78 13.15 -1.13 4.48
CA ILE A 78 11.81 -1.54 4.04
C ILE A 78 10.84 -1.59 5.22
N ILE A 79 11.30 -2.06 6.39
CA ILE A 79 10.51 -2.03 7.62
C ILE A 79 10.13 -0.59 7.95
N LYS A 80 11.11 0.33 7.94
CA LYS A 80 10.86 1.75 8.17
C LYS A 80 9.87 2.33 7.16
N LEU A 81 10.03 2.03 5.87
CA LEU A 81 9.13 2.50 4.82
C LEU A 81 7.69 2.02 5.04
N THR A 82 7.49 0.74 5.40
CA THR A 82 6.18 0.16 5.67
C THR A 82 5.51 0.85 6.86
N LEU A 83 6.22 0.98 7.97
CA LEU A 83 5.71 1.67 9.16
C LEU A 83 5.44 3.17 8.90
N GLN A 84 6.28 3.82 8.11
CA GLN A 84 6.06 5.20 7.69
C GLN A 84 4.82 5.34 6.81
N LEU A 85 4.54 4.38 5.92
CA LEU A 85 3.32 4.39 5.13
C LEU A 85 2.08 4.32 6.02
N ASP A 86 2.03 3.36 6.95
CA ASP A 86 0.90 3.20 7.87
C ASP A 86 0.66 4.47 8.69
N LEU A 87 1.72 5.01 9.28
CA LEU A 87 1.65 6.23 10.08
C LEU A 87 1.23 7.43 9.23
N PHE A 88 1.78 7.56 8.03
CA PHE A 88 1.50 8.70 7.15
C PHE A 88 0.08 8.65 6.60
N VAL A 89 -0.39 7.47 6.18
CA VAL A 89 -1.80 7.26 5.79
C VAL A 89 -2.72 7.61 6.95
N PHE A 90 -2.43 7.13 8.16
CA PHE A 90 -3.22 7.45 9.34
C PHE A 90 -3.29 8.96 9.59
N ILE A 91 -2.15 9.64 9.65
CA ILE A 91 -2.09 11.08 9.93
C ILE A 91 -2.84 11.89 8.86
N VAL A 92 -2.58 11.59 7.58
CA VAL A 92 -3.21 12.34 6.48
C VAL A 92 -4.71 12.11 6.43
N VAL A 93 -5.17 10.86 6.56
CA VAL A 93 -6.60 10.55 6.54
C VAL A 93 -7.31 11.17 7.74
N GLN A 94 -6.76 11.08 8.96
CA GLN A 94 -7.38 11.69 10.14
C GLN A 94 -7.34 13.21 10.08
N GLY A 95 -6.24 13.79 9.58
CA GLY A 95 -6.13 15.23 9.36
C GLY A 95 -7.20 15.74 8.39
N LEU A 96 -7.37 15.07 7.24
CA LEU A 96 -8.41 15.41 6.26
C LEU A 96 -9.83 15.25 6.82
N LYS A 97 -10.06 14.30 7.72
CA LYS A 97 -11.35 14.14 8.40
C LYS A 97 -11.62 15.20 9.47
N LEU A 98 -10.58 15.84 9.97
CA LEU A 98 -10.73 16.92 10.96
C LEU A 98 -11.19 18.21 10.29
N VAL A 99 -10.72 18.50 9.08
CA VAL A 99 -11.04 19.76 8.37
C VAL A 99 -12.55 20.03 8.27
N PRO A 100 -13.39 19.08 7.80
CA PRO A 100 -14.83 19.29 7.72
C PRO A 100 -15.54 19.45 9.07
N ARG A 101 -14.89 19.05 10.16
CA ARG A 101 -15.42 19.26 11.53
C ARG A 101 -15.19 20.67 12.02
N LEU A 102 -14.16 21.34 11.47
CA LEU A 102 -13.79 22.71 11.83
C LEU A 102 -14.47 23.75 10.94
N ILE A 103 -14.77 23.36 9.69
CA ILE A 103 -15.34 24.24 8.67
C ILE A 103 -16.52 23.49 8.04
N ASP A 104 -17.70 24.10 7.99
CA ASP A 104 -18.83 23.49 7.29
C ASP A 104 -18.57 23.49 5.78
N LEU A 105 -18.26 22.31 5.25
CA LEU A 105 -17.98 22.08 3.84
C LEU A 105 -19.18 21.48 3.07
N GLY A 106 -20.36 21.44 3.71
CA GLY A 106 -21.56 20.85 3.10
C GLY A 106 -21.64 19.32 3.27
N PRO A 107 -22.65 18.67 2.68
CA PRO A 107 -23.01 17.30 2.98
C PRO A 107 -22.07 16.22 2.37
N TRP A 108 -21.21 16.58 1.41
CA TRP A 108 -20.38 15.63 0.66
C TRP A 108 -19.33 14.87 1.51
N TYR A 109 -19.00 15.38 2.67
CA TYR A 109 -18.08 14.73 3.61
C TYR A 109 -18.79 13.79 4.59
N LEU A 110 -20.11 13.85 4.70
CA LEU A 110 -20.89 12.94 5.55
C LEU A 110 -20.96 11.56 4.92
N ARG A 111 -21.08 10.56 5.78
CA ARG A 111 -21.33 9.18 5.34
C ARG A 111 -22.81 9.03 4.95
N PRO A 112 -23.15 8.10 4.03
CA PRO A 112 -24.55 7.81 3.72
C PRO A 112 -25.38 7.44 4.96
N ASN A 113 -24.77 6.77 5.94
CA ASN A 113 -25.42 6.42 7.21
C ASN A 113 -25.52 7.57 8.22
N GLY A 114 -25.25 8.80 7.82
CA GLY A 114 -25.33 10.02 8.66
C GLY A 114 -24.07 10.27 9.54
N GLY A 115 -23.12 9.38 9.56
CA GLY A 115 -21.89 9.53 10.36
C GLY A 115 -20.94 10.59 9.82
N ALA A 116 -20.28 11.33 10.71
CA ALA A 116 -19.22 12.28 10.33
C ALA A 116 -17.94 11.60 9.86
N GLY A 117 -17.12 12.34 9.08
CA GLY A 117 -15.78 11.86 8.67
C GLY A 117 -15.82 10.79 7.59
N GLY A 118 -16.73 10.92 6.63
CA GLY A 118 -16.80 10.05 5.46
C GLY A 118 -15.67 10.28 4.45
N PHE A 119 -15.16 11.50 4.32
CA PHE A 119 -14.14 11.83 3.32
C PHE A 119 -12.74 12.00 3.93
N PRO A 120 -11.70 11.44 3.28
CA PRO A 120 -11.74 10.34 2.32
C PRO A 120 -11.96 8.99 3.03
N SER A 121 -12.21 7.90 2.24
CA SER A 121 -12.29 6.56 2.80
C SER A 121 -10.92 6.05 3.26
N GLY A 122 -10.71 5.94 4.57
CA GLY A 122 -9.44 5.45 5.13
C GLY A 122 -9.14 4.00 4.77
N HIS A 123 -10.16 3.13 4.70
CA HIS A 123 -10.01 1.73 4.29
C HIS A 123 -9.50 1.62 2.84
N ALA A 124 -10.10 2.36 1.92
CA ALA A 124 -9.66 2.39 0.52
C ALA A 124 -8.24 2.96 0.38
N THR A 125 -7.93 4.05 1.11
CA THR A 125 -6.59 4.66 1.13
C THR A 125 -5.53 3.64 1.56
N HIS A 126 -5.76 2.96 2.68
CA HIS A 126 -4.80 2.00 3.22
C HIS A 126 -4.69 0.75 2.36
N ALA A 127 -5.82 0.19 1.93
CA ALA A 127 -5.84 -1.03 1.11
C ALA A 127 -5.10 -0.84 -0.22
N PHE A 128 -5.32 0.27 -0.95
CA PHE A 128 -4.61 0.55 -2.19
C PHE A 128 -3.14 0.92 -1.96
N GLY A 129 -2.81 1.63 -0.89
CA GLY A 129 -1.43 1.88 -0.49
C GLY A 129 -0.66 0.59 -0.20
N MET A 130 -1.25 -0.33 0.56
CA MET A 130 -0.63 -1.62 0.86
C MET A 130 -0.56 -2.55 -0.36
N ALA A 131 -1.60 -2.59 -1.22
CA ALA A 131 -1.57 -3.36 -2.46
C ALA A 131 -0.44 -2.88 -3.39
N PHE A 132 -0.21 -1.56 -3.47
CA PHE A 132 0.92 -0.99 -4.21
C PHE A 132 2.26 -1.48 -3.63
N LEU A 133 2.44 -1.38 -2.32
CA LEU A 133 3.68 -1.77 -1.66
C LEU A 133 3.95 -3.28 -1.80
N LEU A 134 2.91 -4.10 -1.62
CA LEU A 134 2.97 -5.54 -1.85
C LEU A 134 3.34 -5.90 -3.29
N THR A 135 2.81 -5.15 -4.26
CA THR A 135 3.15 -5.36 -5.69
C THR A 135 4.62 -5.07 -5.97
N LEU A 136 5.22 -4.08 -5.31
CA LEU A 136 6.66 -3.79 -5.44
C LEU A 136 7.53 -4.94 -4.92
N TYR A 137 7.14 -5.57 -3.81
CA TYR A 137 7.95 -6.61 -3.17
C TYR A 137 7.57 -8.03 -3.60
N PHE A 138 6.30 -8.25 -3.93
CA PHE A 138 5.74 -9.55 -4.31
C PHE A 138 4.93 -9.46 -5.61
N PRO A 139 5.56 -9.11 -6.76
CA PRO A 139 4.85 -8.82 -8.01
C PRO A 139 4.09 -10.03 -8.57
N ARG A 140 4.50 -11.25 -8.22
CA ARG A 140 3.85 -12.49 -8.66
C ARG A 140 2.37 -12.57 -8.22
N PHE A 141 2.01 -11.92 -7.12
CA PHE A 141 0.69 -11.96 -6.52
C PHE A 141 -0.08 -10.63 -6.67
N THR A 142 0.32 -9.79 -7.61
CA THR A 142 -0.26 -8.47 -7.85
C THR A 142 -1.78 -8.49 -8.01
N TRP A 143 -2.31 -9.47 -8.75
CA TRP A 143 -3.74 -9.65 -8.94
C TRP A 143 -4.48 -9.88 -7.60
N LEU A 144 -3.88 -10.65 -6.69
CA LEU A 144 -4.45 -10.91 -5.36
C LEU A 144 -4.52 -9.63 -4.52
N TRP A 145 -3.41 -8.88 -4.49
CA TRP A 145 -3.34 -7.66 -3.69
C TRP A 145 -4.39 -6.62 -4.11
N TYR A 146 -4.50 -6.39 -5.41
CA TYR A 146 -5.48 -5.44 -5.92
C TYR A 146 -6.92 -5.98 -5.88
N SER A 147 -7.16 -7.29 -6.01
CA SER A 147 -8.48 -7.86 -5.80
C SER A 147 -8.96 -7.65 -4.37
N CYS A 148 -8.09 -7.87 -3.38
CA CYS A 148 -8.41 -7.58 -1.98
C CYS A 148 -8.71 -6.09 -1.77
N ALA A 149 -7.88 -5.19 -2.30
CA ALA A 149 -8.07 -3.75 -2.15
C ALA A 149 -9.37 -3.27 -2.83
N ALA A 150 -9.69 -3.80 -4.02
CA ALA A 150 -10.94 -3.51 -4.73
C ALA A 150 -12.17 -4.02 -3.97
N ALA A 151 -12.12 -5.26 -3.46
CA ALA A 151 -13.20 -5.85 -2.68
C ALA A 151 -13.46 -5.08 -1.37
N ILE A 152 -12.40 -4.67 -0.66
CA ILE A 152 -12.50 -3.80 0.52
C ILE A 152 -13.12 -2.46 0.13
N SER A 153 -12.69 -1.86 -0.97
CA SER A 153 -13.21 -0.57 -1.44
C SER A 153 -14.69 -0.64 -1.81
N TRP A 154 -15.09 -1.67 -2.56
CA TRP A 154 -16.50 -1.93 -2.91
C TRP A 154 -17.36 -2.12 -1.65
N SER A 155 -16.89 -2.88 -0.69
CA SER A 155 -17.63 -3.16 0.55
C SER A 155 -18.00 -1.90 1.32
N ARG A 156 -17.21 -0.81 1.18
CA ARG A 156 -17.50 0.46 1.87
C ARG A 156 -18.71 1.17 1.28
N VAL A 157 -18.97 0.98 -0.01
CA VAL A 157 -20.18 1.50 -0.68
C VAL A 157 -21.37 0.62 -0.37
N GLU A 158 -21.24 -0.70 -0.54
CA GLU A 158 -22.30 -1.68 -0.29
C GLU A 158 -22.88 -1.60 1.12
N THR A 159 -22.06 -1.25 2.10
CA THR A 159 -22.47 -1.17 3.51
C THR A 159 -22.79 0.25 4.00
N ASP A 160 -23.00 1.22 3.10
CA ASP A 160 -23.34 2.62 3.39
C ASP A 160 -22.38 3.36 4.33
N TRP A 161 -21.12 2.89 4.40
CA TRP A 161 -20.09 3.58 5.16
C TRP A 161 -19.44 4.73 4.41
N HIS A 162 -19.46 4.68 3.09
CA HIS A 162 -18.87 5.69 2.23
C HIS A 162 -19.62 5.79 0.91
N THR A 163 -19.66 6.99 0.32
CA THR A 163 -20.06 7.16 -1.08
C THR A 163 -18.96 6.69 -2.03
N GLY A 164 -19.31 6.35 -3.26
CA GLY A 164 -18.32 6.03 -4.31
C GLY A 164 -17.28 7.13 -4.50
N PHE A 165 -17.68 8.40 -4.38
CA PHE A 165 -16.77 9.55 -4.42
C PHE A 165 -15.72 9.52 -3.29
N GLN A 166 -16.15 9.26 -2.05
CA GLN A 166 -15.25 9.18 -0.89
C GLN A 166 -14.27 8.01 -1.01
N VAL A 167 -14.70 6.90 -1.58
CA VAL A 167 -13.86 5.72 -1.85
C VAL A 167 -12.86 6.03 -2.95
N THR A 168 -13.31 6.62 -4.06
CA THR A 168 -12.43 7.02 -5.18
C THR A 168 -11.33 7.98 -4.70
N ALA A 169 -11.70 8.99 -3.91
CA ALA A 169 -10.71 9.89 -3.30
C ALA A 169 -9.70 9.13 -2.42
N GLY A 170 -10.17 8.13 -1.66
CA GLY A 170 -9.31 7.25 -0.86
C GLY A 170 -8.34 6.44 -1.71
N ILE A 171 -8.80 5.86 -2.81
CA ILE A 171 -7.96 5.09 -3.76
C ILE A 171 -6.83 5.98 -4.31
N ILE A 172 -7.18 7.16 -4.83
CA ILE A 172 -6.22 8.12 -5.39
C ILE A 172 -5.21 8.54 -4.32
N LEU A 173 -5.69 8.87 -3.12
CA LEU A 173 -4.85 9.28 -2.00
C LEU A 173 -3.88 8.17 -1.61
N GLY A 174 -4.33 6.92 -1.50
CA GLY A 174 -3.48 5.76 -1.15
C GLY A 174 -2.35 5.55 -2.15
N ILE A 175 -2.67 5.56 -3.45
CA ILE A 175 -1.67 5.43 -4.53
C ILE A 175 -0.67 6.60 -4.48
N ALA A 176 -1.15 7.83 -4.32
CA ALA A 176 -0.31 9.02 -4.28
C ALA A 176 0.64 9.02 -3.07
N LEU A 177 0.15 8.69 -1.87
CA LEU A 177 0.95 8.67 -0.66
C LEU A 177 2.08 7.63 -0.73
N VAL A 178 1.76 6.40 -1.16
CA VAL A 178 2.80 5.37 -1.27
C VAL A 178 3.80 5.70 -2.37
N TRP A 179 3.35 6.22 -3.50
CA TRP A 179 4.24 6.67 -4.57
C TRP A 179 5.22 7.75 -4.11
N LEU A 180 4.72 8.78 -3.39
CA LEU A 180 5.55 9.86 -2.84
C LEU A 180 6.59 9.32 -1.84
N LEU A 181 6.17 8.45 -0.94
CA LEU A 181 7.07 7.85 0.05
C LEU A 181 8.14 6.97 -0.60
N VAL A 182 7.76 6.11 -1.54
CA VAL A 182 8.71 5.23 -2.26
C VAL A 182 9.66 6.07 -3.11
N ARG A 183 9.15 7.07 -3.83
CA ARG A 183 10.00 7.98 -4.63
C ARG A 183 11.00 8.72 -3.75
N ARG A 184 10.55 9.28 -2.62
CA ARG A 184 11.44 9.96 -1.67
C ARG A 184 12.49 9.00 -1.09
N TRP A 185 12.08 7.78 -0.74
CA TRP A 185 13.00 6.75 -0.24
C TRP A 185 14.06 6.38 -1.27
N LEU A 186 13.69 6.23 -2.55
CA LEU A 186 14.63 5.90 -3.64
C LEU A 186 15.63 7.03 -3.95
N THR A 187 15.31 8.28 -3.60
CA THR A 187 16.20 9.43 -3.78
C THR A 187 17.13 9.67 -2.60
N HIS A 188 16.99 8.92 -1.49
CA HIS A 188 17.83 9.08 -0.31
C HIS A 188 19.22 8.45 -0.52
N PRO A 189 20.31 9.11 -0.02
CA PRO A 189 21.69 8.60 -0.15
C PRO A 189 21.89 7.18 0.41
N ASP A 190 21.17 6.82 1.47
CA ASP A 190 21.23 5.48 2.09
C ASP A 190 20.70 4.37 1.18
N ALA A 191 19.76 4.66 0.29
CA ALA A 191 19.29 3.73 -0.71
C ALA A 191 20.37 3.47 -1.79
N VAL A 192 21.19 4.47 -2.09
CA VAL A 192 22.28 4.39 -3.06
C VAL A 192 23.44 3.54 -2.51
N ILE A 193 23.74 3.62 -1.20
CA ILE A 193 24.81 2.84 -0.56
C ILE A 193 24.51 1.33 -0.61
N ILE A 194 23.24 0.94 -0.46
CA ILE A 194 22.80 -0.46 -0.62
C ILE A 194 23.00 -0.93 -2.08
N GLN A 195 23.03 0.01 -3.04
CA GLN A 195 23.22 -0.27 -4.47
C GLN A 195 24.68 -0.42 -4.87
N SER A 196 25.58 0.28 -4.22
CA SER A 196 26.97 0.42 -4.64
C SER A 196 27.93 -0.56 -3.98
N GLN A 197 27.49 -1.41 -3.06
CA GLN A 197 28.36 -2.47 -2.55
C GLN A 197 28.52 -3.58 -3.60
N PRO A 198 29.66 -3.65 -4.29
CA PRO A 198 29.93 -4.72 -5.22
C PRO A 198 30.00 -6.04 -4.45
N LEU A 199 29.41 -7.10 -5.03
CA LEU A 199 29.44 -8.49 -4.55
C LEU A 199 30.87 -9.07 -4.39
N LYS A 200 31.92 -8.23 -4.34
CA LYS A 200 33.32 -8.65 -4.37
C LYS A 200 33.94 -8.95 -3.03
N GLU A 201 33.26 -8.68 -1.90
CA GLU A 201 33.92 -8.88 -0.61
C GLU A 201 33.38 -10.05 0.23
N GLN A 202 32.60 -10.95 -0.39
CA GLN A 202 32.27 -12.26 0.18
C GLN A 202 33.04 -13.41 -0.50
N SER A 203 34.12 -13.11 -1.21
CA SER A 203 35.01 -14.13 -1.72
C SER A 203 36.03 -14.49 -0.65
N SER A 204 35.69 -15.54 0.06
CA SER A 204 36.59 -16.58 0.54
C SER A 204 37.55 -16.27 1.69
N PRO A 205 37.22 -16.75 2.91
CA PRO A 205 38.24 -16.99 3.95
C PRO A 205 39.21 -18.16 3.59
N LEU A 206 39.06 -18.73 2.40
CA LEU A 206 39.88 -19.87 1.97
C LEU A 206 41.23 -19.47 1.36
N ARG A 207 41.40 -18.23 0.85
CA ARG A 207 42.70 -17.78 0.31
C ARG A 207 43.75 -17.37 1.36
N ALA A 208 43.29 -17.08 2.58
CA ALA A 208 44.22 -16.72 3.66
C ALA A 208 44.95 -17.89 4.28
N ARG A 209 44.51 -19.13 4.01
CA ARG A 209 45.16 -20.36 4.55
C ARG A 209 46.25 -20.91 3.65
N GLU A 210 46.30 -20.56 2.37
CA GLU A 210 47.34 -21.07 1.47
C GLU A 210 48.63 -20.28 1.49
N SER A 211 48.67 -19.04 2.01
CA SER A 211 49.89 -18.25 2.14
C SER A 211 50.73 -18.59 3.38
N TYR A 212 50.15 -19.28 4.38
CA TYR A 212 50.85 -19.69 5.60
C TYR A 212 51.41 -21.11 5.54
N ALA A 213 51.22 -21.84 4.43
CA ALA A 213 51.74 -23.16 4.25
C ALA A 213 52.98 -23.21 3.33
N ALA A 214 53.51 -22.08 2.89
CA ALA A 214 54.62 -21.98 1.97
C ALA A 214 55.86 -21.22 2.56
N GLU A 215 55.88 -21.03 3.89
CA GLU A 215 57.10 -20.69 4.66
C GLU A 215 57.40 -21.80 5.68
#